data_99bc25f28bf383d7f48460948f79994f
#
_entry.id   99bc25f28bf383d7f48460948f79994f
#
_cell.length_a   1.000
_cell.length_b   1.000
_cell.length_c   1.000
_cell.angle_alpha   90.00
_cell.angle_beta   90.00
_cell.angle_gamma   90.00
#
_symmetry.space_group_name_H-M   'P 1'
#
loop_
_entity.id
_entity.type
_entity.pdbx_description
1 polymer ?
#
loop_
_entity_poly.entity_id
_entity_poly.type
_entity_poly.pdbx_seq_one_letter_code
_entity_poly.pdbx_strand_id
1 'polypeptide(L)'
;MKIISGGNRCETQDRLIVHTRGAALLRPCGIALALFAIVATVTTGQQPTASGNTAKSIEAFLRNYYALGADYTITVGSPKVLGSSGLSEVSVDVKGAEGGDTVKMYLTADGRYLIRGEVNDLNADPLAENIARFDLKGAPVLGDPKAPITIVEYGDFECPVCRNFHDAVRGILPNYPQAKLIFKDFPIDQIHPWARTAALAGRCAYQQDPKAFWKMYDLIYDNQDLISAANAYEKMMDFAGRANLNVDTFKGCLSNPQTTAEVDASLKNGQLLEVRSTPTLFVNGRRLTGADPHALQQYIDYEVAKLKAVGKK
;
A
#
# COMPACT_ATOMS: atom_id res chain seq x y z
N MET A 1 20.90 31.45 -7.02
CA MET A 1 21.46 31.76 -5.70
C MET A 1 21.91 30.44 -5.10
N LYS A 2 23.25 30.20 -5.12
CA LYS A 2 23.90 29.01 -4.59
C LYS A 2 23.86 29.04 -3.06
N ILE A 3 23.51 27.93 -2.40
CA ILE A 3 23.91 27.68 -1.03
C ILE A 3 24.49 26.26 -0.95
N ILE A 4 25.64 26.25 -0.39
CA ILE A 4 26.74 25.33 -0.32
C ILE A 4 26.49 24.21 0.72
N SER A 5 27.08 23.07 0.40
CA SER A 5 27.31 21.89 1.23
C SER A 5 27.93 22.15 2.59
N GLY A 6 27.59 21.33 3.57
CA GLY A 6 28.36 21.15 4.79
C GLY A 6 28.23 19.71 5.28
N GLY A 7 29.24 18.89 4.97
CA GLY A 7 29.39 17.56 5.54
C GLY A 7 29.91 17.64 6.96
N ASN A 8 29.46 16.73 7.81
CA ASN A 8 30.17 16.36 9.03
C ASN A 8 30.12 14.84 9.21
N ARG A 9 31.30 14.26 9.00
CA ARG A 9 31.67 12.94 9.50
C ARG A 9 31.79 13.01 11.02
N CYS A 10 31.24 12.06 11.73
CA CYS A 10 31.64 11.77 13.08
C CYS A 10 31.92 10.27 13.18
N GLU A 11 33.21 9.97 13.18
CA GLU A 11 33.81 8.70 13.55
C GLU A 11 33.90 8.68 15.07
N THR A 12 33.41 7.65 15.72
CA THR A 12 33.91 7.24 17.05
C THR A 12 33.91 5.73 17.15
N GLN A 13 35.14 5.23 17.12
CA GLN A 13 35.50 3.89 17.61
C GLN A 13 35.33 3.88 19.13
N ASP A 14 34.74 2.82 19.66
CA ASP A 14 35.03 2.37 21.02
C ASP A 14 35.14 0.85 21.05
N ARG A 15 36.38 0.44 21.29
CA ARG A 15 36.78 -0.96 21.59
C ARG A 15 36.47 -1.21 23.06
N LEU A 16 35.71 -2.24 23.36
CA LEU A 16 35.65 -2.81 24.70
C LEU A 16 36.51 -4.06 24.76
N ILE A 17 37.55 -3.95 25.57
CA ILE A 17 38.51 -5.03 25.92
C ILE A 17 37.87 -5.87 27.03
N VAL A 18 37.74 -7.18 26.78
CA VAL A 18 37.36 -8.16 27.81
C VAL A 18 38.63 -8.70 28.43
N HIS A 19 38.79 -8.51 29.72
CA HIS A 19 39.80 -9.25 30.50
C HIS A 19 39.14 -10.37 31.29
N THR A 20 39.59 -11.59 30.97
CA THR A 20 39.41 -12.81 31.78
C THR A 20 40.51 -12.94 32.82
N ARG A 21 40.16 -13.45 34.00
CA ARG A 21 40.90 -14.29 34.95
C ARG A 21 40.29 -14.11 36.34
N GLY A 22 40.07 -15.10 37.16
CA GLY A 22 40.68 -16.38 37.39
C GLY A 22 39.89 -17.17 38.46
N ALA A 23 40.12 -18.43 38.46
CA ALA A 23 39.52 -19.44 39.29
C ALA A 23 40.04 -19.42 40.73
N ALA A 24 39.18 -19.77 41.68
CA ALA A 24 39.62 -20.36 42.96
C ALA A 24 38.56 -21.34 43.45
N LEU A 25 39.02 -22.56 43.60
CA LEU A 25 38.39 -23.70 44.27
C LEU A 25 38.35 -23.45 45.79
N LEU A 26 37.30 -23.89 46.51
CA LEU A 26 37.41 -24.62 47.75
C LEU A 26 36.06 -25.23 48.19
N ARG A 27 36.17 -26.33 48.87
CA ARG A 27 35.28 -27.46 49.12
C ARG A 27 34.31 -27.29 50.31
N PRO A 28 33.54 -28.33 50.71
CA PRO A 28 32.12 -28.24 51.01
C PRO A 28 31.81 -28.42 52.49
N CYS A 29 30.63 -28.02 52.93
CA CYS A 29 30.05 -28.64 54.13
C CYS A 29 28.55 -28.38 54.25
N GLY A 30 27.80 -29.42 54.49
CA GLY A 30 26.65 -29.43 55.44
C GLY A 30 25.26 -29.14 54.88
N ILE A 31 24.60 -30.13 54.43
CA ILE A 31 23.18 -30.53 54.58
C ILE A 31 22.28 -29.60 55.45
N ALA A 32 21.30 -29.01 54.84
CA ALA A 32 19.97 -28.82 55.43
C ALA A 32 18.94 -28.68 54.30
N LEU A 33 18.10 -29.74 54.15
CA LEU A 33 16.90 -29.70 53.30
C LEU A 33 15.86 -28.77 53.97
N ALA A 34 15.72 -27.56 53.42
CA ALA A 34 14.54 -26.76 53.65
C ALA A 34 13.73 -26.78 52.32
N LEU A 35 12.66 -27.54 52.32
CA LEU A 35 11.59 -27.52 51.30
C LEU A 35 10.95 -26.11 51.36
N PHE A 36 11.45 -25.16 50.56
CA PHE A 36 10.71 -23.95 50.24
C PHE A 36 9.77 -24.27 49.05
N ALA A 37 8.50 -24.44 49.36
CA ALA A 37 7.45 -24.38 48.36
C ALA A 37 7.46 -22.99 47.71
N ILE A 38 8.07 -22.88 46.52
CA ILE A 38 7.94 -21.67 45.69
C ILE A 38 6.51 -21.68 45.15
N VAL A 39 5.63 -20.98 45.84
CA VAL A 39 4.34 -20.57 45.24
C VAL A 39 4.70 -19.59 44.11
N ALA A 40 4.76 -20.13 42.91
CA ALA A 40 4.81 -19.31 41.73
C ALA A 40 3.46 -18.56 41.65
N THR A 41 3.43 -17.33 42.13
CA THR A 41 2.35 -16.41 41.83
C THR A 41 2.42 -16.13 40.33
N VAL A 42 1.58 -16.83 39.56
CA VAL A 42 1.30 -16.45 38.17
C VAL A 42 0.62 -15.08 38.26
N THR A 43 1.44 -14.03 38.12
CA THR A 43 0.91 -12.71 37.81
C THR A 43 0.26 -12.82 36.44
N THR A 44 -1.04 -13.05 36.41
CA THR A 44 -1.87 -12.82 35.21
C THR A 44 -1.63 -11.37 34.83
N GLY A 45 -0.87 -11.18 33.74
CA GLY A 45 -0.66 -9.87 33.15
C GLY A 45 -2.03 -9.29 32.84
N GLN A 46 -2.44 -8.33 33.63
CA GLN A 46 -3.63 -7.53 33.39
C GLN A 46 -3.43 -6.83 32.05
N GLN A 47 -4.23 -7.19 31.04
CA GLN A 47 -4.31 -6.43 29.80
C GLN A 47 -4.62 -4.97 30.19
N PRO A 48 -3.83 -4.00 29.72
CA PRO A 48 -4.15 -2.61 29.96
C PRO A 48 -5.41 -2.28 29.16
N THR A 49 -6.56 -2.27 29.80
CA THR A 49 -7.71 -1.55 29.29
C THR A 49 -7.32 -0.09 29.32
N ALA A 50 -7.25 0.58 28.16
CA ALA A 50 -7.07 2.02 28.12
C ALA A 50 -8.18 2.63 28.96
N SER A 51 -7.81 3.13 30.14
CA SER A 51 -8.74 3.88 30.96
C SER A 51 -9.15 5.12 30.15
N GLY A 52 -10.37 5.64 30.34
CA GLY A 52 -10.80 6.88 29.67
C GLY A 52 -9.85 8.06 29.90
N ASN A 53 -8.87 7.89 30.75
CA ASN A 53 -7.76 8.82 31.01
C ASN A 53 -6.70 8.81 29.89
N THR A 54 -6.36 7.66 29.30
CA THR A 54 -5.38 7.57 28.21
C THR A 54 -5.86 8.26 26.95
N ALA A 55 -7.14 8.06 26.57
CA ALA A 55 -7.73 8.72 25.40
C ALA A 55 -7.72 10.25 25.54
N LYS A 56 -8.09 10.76 26.76
CA LYS A 56 -8.03 12.20 27.06
C LYS A 56 -6.60 12.74 27.02
N SER A 57 -5.61 11.98 27.50
CA SER A 57 -4.21 12.37 27.47
C SER A 57 -3.68 12.46 26.03
N ILE A 58 -4.05 11.50 25.17
CA ILE A 58 -3.71 11.53 23.74
C ILE A 58 -4.36 12.74 23.06
N GLU A 59 -5.64 12.97 23.28
CA GLU A 59 -6.35 14.13 22.74
C GLU A 59 -5.70 15.44 23.16
N ALA A 60 -5.44 15.62 24.47
CA ALA A 60 -4.81 16.83 25.01
C ALA A 60 -3.42 17.06 24.43
N PHE A 61 -2.62 16.00 24.29
CA PHE A 61 -1.32 16.07 23.65
C PHE A 61 -1.42 16.52 22.20
N LEU A 62 -2.33 15.92 21.40
CA LEU A 62 -2.48 16.25 19.99
C LEU A 62 -2.99 17.68 19.77
N ARG A 63 -3.96 18.14 20.59
CA ARG A 63 -4.43 19.53 20.55
C ARG A 63 -3.29 20.52 20.81
N ASN A 64 -2.47 20.25 21.82
CA ASN A 64 -1.35 21.11 22.14
C ASN A 64 -0.25 21.07 21.08
N TYR A 65 0.14 19.88 20.66
CA TYR A 65 1.27 19.70 19.73
C TYR A 65 1.00 20.23 18.33
N TYR A 66 -0.23 20.07 17.82
CA TYR A 66 -0.64 20.51 16.49
C TYR A 66 -1.48 21.80 16.48
N ALA A 67 -1.64 22.45 17.62
CA ALA A 67 -2.45 23.66 17.77
C ALA A 67 -3.91 23.48 17.28
N LEU A 68 -4.52 22.31 17.54
CA LEU A 68 -5.88 21.99 17.10
C LEU A 68 -6.92 22.66 18.00
N GLY A 69 -7.67 23.60 17.45
CA GLY A 69 -8.71 24.36 18.15
C GLY A 69 -9.97 23.52 18.46
N ALA A 70 -10.98 24.19 18.97
CA ALA A 70 -12.27 23.57 19.32
C ALA A 70 -13.10 23.14 18.09
N ASP A 71 -12.76 23.65 16.93
CA ASP A 71 -13.32 23.32 15.60
C ASP A 71 -12.90 21.93 15.12
N TYR A 72 -11.87 21.33 15.75
CA TYR A 72 -11.47 19.95 15.44
C TYR A 72 -12.10 18.96 16.42
N THR A 73 -12.71 17.92 15.86
CA THR A 73 -13.14 16.74 16.61
C THR A 73 -12.03 15.69 16.57
N ILE A 74 -11.56 15.26 17.75
CA ILE A 74 -10.55 14.21 17.89
C ILE A 74 -11.20 13.01 18.57
N THR A 75 -11.22 11.86 17.91
CA THR A 75 -11.74 10.61 18.47
C THR A 75 -10.61 9.59 18.57
N VAL A 76 -10.33 9.15 19.78
CA VAL A 76 -9.30 8.15 20.07
C VAL A 76 -9.95 6.78 20.23
N GLY A 77 -9.59 5.85 19.35
CA GLY A 77 -10.07 4.47 19.39
C GLY A 77 -9.51 3.67 20.56
N SER A 78 -10.08 2.51 20.79
CA SER A 78 -9.59 1.58 21.81
C SER A 78 -8.24 0.99 21.40
N PRO A 79 -7.25 0.94 22.30
CA PRO A 79 -5.95 0.33 22.02
C PRO A 79 -6.08 -1.16 21.70
N LYS A 80 -5.41 -1.59 20.64
CA LYS A 80 -5.29 -2.98 20.23
C LYS A 80 -3.87 -3.46 20.48
N VAL A 81 -3.69 -4.41 21.39
CA VAL A 81 -2.37 -4.96 21.72
C VAL A 81 -1.74 -5.64 20.50
N LEU A 82 -0.48 -5.35 20.22
CA LEU A 82 0.29 -5.93 19.12
C LEU A 82 1.13 -7.11 19.64
N GLY A 83 0.52 -8.29 19.71
CA GLY A 83 1.18 -9.52 20.15
C GLY A 83 1.92 -9.33 21.47
N SER A 84 3.19 -9.76 21.53
CA SER A 84 4.08 -9.61 22.69
C SER A 84 5.02 -8.41 22.62
N SER A 85 4.77 -7.45 21.72
CA SER A 85 5.67 -6.31 21.46
C SER A 85 5.74 -5.30 22.62
N GLY A 86 4.81 -5.34 23.56
CA GLY A 86 4.66 -4.28 24.57
C GLY A 86 4.07 -2.98 24.01
N LEU A 87 3.55 -3.02 22.80
CA LEU A 87 2.89 -1.90 22.12
C LEU A 87 1.40 -2.18 21.90
N SER A 88 0.62 -1.12 21.87
CA SER A 88 -0.78 -1.16 21.43
C SER A 88 -0.99 -0.18 20.28
N GLU A 89 -1.65 -0.61 19.20
CA GLU A 89 -2.11 0.26 18.12
C GLU A 89 -3.33 1.04 18.59
N VAL A 90 -3.35 2.35 18.31
CA VAL A 90 -4.46 3.25 18.59
C VAL A 90 -4.80 4.01 17.32
N SER A 91 -6.03 3.91 16.85
CA SER A 91 -6.53 4.74 15.74
C SER A 91 -7.02 6.07 16.29
N VAL A 92 -6.60 7.16 15.69
CA VAL A 92 -7.02 8.51 16.06
C VAL A 92 -7.64 9.18 14.84
N ASP A 93 -8.94 9.49 14.94
CA ASP A 93 -9.66 10.25 13.93
C ASP A 93 -9.59 11.73 14.28
N VAL A 94 -9.10 12.55 13.36
CA VAL A 94 -9.06 14.01 13.49
C VAL A 94 -9.91 14.60 12.38
N LYS A 95 -10.97 15.31 12.72
CA LYS A 95 -11.92 15.92 11.76
C LYS A 95 -12.04 17.41 11.98
N GLY A 96 -11.85 18.19 10.93
CA GLY A 96 -12.11 19.64 10.84
C GLY A 96 -13.19 19.95 9.81
N ALA A 97 -13.41 21.22 9.52
CA ALA A 97 -14.44 21.67 8.59
C ALA A 97 -14.23 21.18 7.14
N GLU A 98 -12.98 21.01 6.71
CA GLU A 98 -12.61 20.60 5.35
C GLU A 98 -12.47 19.07 5.19
N GLY A 99 -12.76 18.28 6.23
CA GLY A 99 -12.62 16.83 6.21
C GLY A 99 -11.85 16.29 7.42
N GLY A 100 -11.39 15.07 7.32
CA GLY A 100 -10.66 14.43 8.40
C GLY A 100 -9.79 13.27 7.94
N ASP A 101 -8.79 12.97 8.77
CA ASP A 101 -7.88 11.84 8.58
C ASP A 101 -7.93 10.91 9.79
N THR A 102 -7.74 9.61 9.51
CA THR A 102 -7.49 8.60 10.54
C THR A 102 -5.99 8.30 10.57
N VAL A 103 -5.36 8.51 11.72
CA VAL A 103 -3.93 8.25 11.90
C VAL A 103 -3.75 7.07 12.86
N LYS A 104 -2.93 6.10 12.48
CA LYS A 104 -2.47 5.03 13.38
C LYS A 104 -1.31 5.54 14.22
N MET A 105 -1.39 5.32 15.51
CA MET A 105 -0.33 5.60 16.49
C MET A 105 -0.12 4.40 17.38
N TYR A 106 1.00 4.36 18.08
CA TYR A 106 1.33 3.25 18.97
C TYR A 106 1.60 3.77 20.36
N LEU A 107 1.07 3.06 21.36
CA LEU A 107 1.20 3.39 22.76
C LEU A 107 2.02 2.29 23.44
N THR A 108 2.98 2.68 24.28
CA THR A 108 3.70 1.71 25.14
C THR A 108 2.76 1.12 26.19
N ALA A 109 3.07 -0.08 26.68
CA ALA A 109 2.24 -0.80 27.64
C ALA A 109 1.97 -0.02 28.95
N ASP A 110 2.93 0.82 29.35
CA ASP A 110 2.78 1.73 30.51
C ASP A 110 1.94 2.98 30.21
N GLY A 111 1.51 3.16 28.95
CA GLY A 111 0.72 4.31 28.51
C GLY A 111 1.48 5.63 28.47
N ARG A 112 2.80 5.62 28.64
CA ARG A 112 3.61 6.83 28.79
C ARG A 112 4.05 7.44 27.48
N TYR A 113 4.38 6.61 26.47
CA TYR A 113 4.90 7.08 25.20
C TYR A 113 3.93 6.82 24.07
N LEU A 114 3.62 7.89 23.32
CA LEU A 114 2.87 7.83 22.07
C LEU A 114 3.87 7.92 20.91
N ILE A 115 3.87 6.90 20.04
CA ILE A 115 4.77 6.77 18.91
C ILE A 115 3.97 6.99 17.62
N ARG A 116 4.45 7.89 16.77
CA ARG A 116 3.95 8.07 15.40
C ARG A 116 4.96 7.45 14.45
N GLY A 117 4.53 6.46 13.69
CA GLY A 117 5.41 5.74 12.76
C GLY A 117 4.77 4.43 12.32
N GLU A 118 5.57 3.52 11.80
CA GLU A 118 5.16 2.18 11.39
C GLU A 118 5.80 1.15 12.31
N VAL A 119 5.04 0.12 12.67
CA VAL A 119 5.53 -1.05 13.41
C VAL A 119 5.45 -2.25 12.48
N ASN A 120 6.60 -2.82 12.17
CA ASN A 120 6.74 -3.97 11.28
C ASN A 120 7.16 -5.20 12.09
N ASP A 121 6.45 -6.31 11.90
CA ASP A 121 6.87 -7.62 12.42
C ASP A 121 7.92 -8.20 11.48
N LEU A 122 9.16 -8.32 11.96
CA LEU A 122 10.28 -8.83 11.17
C LEU A 122 10.15 -10.33 10.85
N ASN A 123 9.23 -11.05 11.50
CA ASN A 123 8.95 -12.47 11.22
C ASN A 123 7.80 -12.65 10.22
N ALA A 124 7.05 -11.58 9.92
CA ALA A 124 5.99 -11.60 8.92
C ALA A 124 6.52 -11.21 7.53
N ASP A 125 5.88 -11.73 6.49
CA ASP A 125 6.09 -11.18 5.14
C ASP A 125 5.46 -9.78 5.07
N PRO A 126 6.25 -8.71 4.88
CA PRO A 126 5.74 -7.33 4.87
C PRO A 126 4.78 -7.05 3.70
N LEU A 127 4.72 -7.93 2.71
CA LEU A 127 3.88 -7.80 1.52
C LEU A 127 2.60 -8.63 1.57
N ALA A 128 2.52 -9.58 2.51
CA ALA A 128 1.41 -10.53 2.61
C ALA A 128 0.04 -9.85 2.75
N GLU A 129 -0.03 -8.76 3.49
CA GLU A 129 -1.27 -8.01 3.69
C GLU A 129 -1.79 -7.40 2.40
N ASN A 130 -0.92 -6.75 1.61
CA ASN A 130 -1.29 -6.21 0.31
C ASN A 130 -1.73 -7.31 -0.66
N ILE A 131 -0.96 -8.43 -0.70
CA ILE A 131 -1.27 -9.57 -1.57
C ILE A 131 -2.64 -10.16 -1.23
N ALA A 132 -2.95 -10.32 0.05
CA ALA A 132 -4.23 -10.87 0.51
C ALA A 132 -5.44 -9.96 0.22
N ARG A 133 -5.21 -8.65 0.05
CA ARG A 133 -6.26 -7.66 -0.23
C ARG A 133 -6.55 -7.48 -1.72
N PHE A 134 -5.71 -7.99 -2.62
CA PHE A 134 -5.97 -7.87 -4.05
C PHE A 134 -7.21 -8.66 -4.48
N ASP A 135 -8.11 -8.00 -5.16
CA ASP A 135 -9.13 -8.64 -6.00
C ASP A 135 -8.73 -8.50 -7.47
N LEU A 136 -8.11 -9.53 -8.00
CA LEU A 136 -7.59 -9.56 -9.37
C LEU A 136 -8.49 -10.37 -10.33
N LYS A 137 -9.61 -10.91 -9.82
CA LYS A 137 -10.51 -11.71 -10.65
C LYS A 137 -11.11 -10.84 -11.76
N GLY A 138 -11.04 -11.33 -13.01
CA GLY A 138 -11.58 -10.64 -14.17
C GLY A 138 -10.88 -9.31 -14.49
N ALA A 139 -9.67 -9.09 -13.99
CA ALA A 139 -8.86 -7.94 -14.37
C ALA A 139 -8.06 -8.22 -15.66
N PRO A 140 -7.87 -7.22 -16.54
CA PRO A 140 -7.05 -7.37 -17.75
C PRO A 140 -5.60 -7.68 -17.42
N VAL A 141 -5.03 -8.65 -18.14
CA VAL A 141 -3.64 -9.09 -17.97
C VAL A 141 -2.86 -8.85 -19.27
N LEU A 142 -1.72 -8.18 -19.17
CA LEU A 142 -0.72 -8.04 -20.23
C LEU A 142 0.51 -8.88 -19.87
N GLY A 143 0.99 -9.65 -20.85
CA GLY A 143 2.06 -10.64 -20.65
C GLY A 143 1.51 -12.05 -20.41
N ASP A 144 2.38 -12.95 -19.97
CA ASP A 144 1.97 -14.33 -19.66
C ASP A 144 1.15 -14.36 -18.36
N PRO A 145 -0.12 -14.81 -18.37
CA PRO A 145 -0.92 -14.93 -17.15
C PRO A 145 -0.27 -15.78 -16.04
N LYS A 146 0.65 -16.68 -16.42
CA LYS A 146 1.39 -17.55 -15.47
C LYS A 146 2.71 -16.93 -14.99
N ALA A 147 3.07 -15.74 -15.49
CA ALA A 147 4.30 -15.07 -15.07
C ALA A 147 4.34 -14.89 -13.54
N PRO A 148 5.46 -15.25 -12.88
CA PRO A 148 5.57 -15.24 -11.42
C PRO A 148 5.66 -13.83 -10.82
N ILE A 149 6.05 -12.82 -11.60
CA ILE A 149 6.10 -11.44 -11.16
C ILE A 149 4.82 -10.75 -11.61
N THR A 150 4.05 -10.29 -10.64
CA THR A 150 2.79 -9.59 -10.87
C THR A 150 2.95 -8.10 -10.57
N ILE A 151 2.69 -7.28 -11.59
CA ILE A 151 2.58 -5.83 -11.46
C ILE A 151 1.09 -5.51 -11.49
N VAL A 152 0.53 -4.94 -10.41
CA VAL A 152 -0.85 -4.45 -10.38
C VAL A 152 -0.81 -2.94 -10.50
N GLU A 153 -1.46 -2.40 -11.52
CA GLU A 153 -1.62 -0.95 -11.72
C GLU A 153 -3.05 -0.53 -11.34
N TYR A 154 -3.17 0.40 -10.40
CA TYR A 154 -4.37 1.19 -10.21
C TYR A 154 -4.23 2.46 -11.01
N GLY A 155 -4.94 2.53 -12.14
CA GLY A 155 -4.79 3.57 -13.16
C GLY A 155 -6.07 4.33 -13.43
N ASP A 156 -5.89 5.57 -13.91
CA ASP A 156 -6.93 6.48 -14.34
C ASP A 156 -6.60 6.94 -15.77
N PHE A 157 -7.51 6.69 -16.69
CA PHE A 157 -7.29 7.00 -18.10
C PHE A 157 -7.17 8.49 -18.41
N GLU A 158 -7.68 9.38 -17.55
CA GLU A 158 -7.56 10.82 -17.72
C GLU A 158 -6.31 11.38 -17.04
N CYS A 159 -5.67 10.62 -16.15
CA CYS A 159 -4.49 11.07 -15.42
C CYS A 159 -3.26 11.19 -16.35
N PRO A 160 -2.62 12.37 -16.48
CA PRO A 160 -1.43 12.53 -17.33
C PRO A 160 -0.23 11.70 -16.87
N VAL A 161 -0.13 11.48 -15.54
CA VAL A 161 0.96 10.65 -14.98
C VAL A 161 0.77 9.18 -15.33
N CYS A 162 -0.50 8.71 -15.44
CA CYS A 162 -0.80 7.36 -15.93
C CYS A 162 -0.42 7.19 -17.41
N ARG A 163 -0.59 8.22 -18.24
CA ARG A 163 -0.11 8.21 -19.62
C ARG A 163 1.41 8.07 -19.69
N ASN A 164 2.15 8.80 -18.86
CA ASN A 164 3.60 8.66 -18.80
C ASN A 164 4.00 7.25 -18.38
N PHE A 165 3.23 6.63 -17.48
CA PHE A 165 3.45 5.23 -17.09
C PHE A 165 3.13 4.25 -18.23
N HIS A 166 2.06 4.48 -19.00
CA HIS A 166 1.74 3.69 -20.19
C HIS A 166 2.95 3.60 -21.12
N ASP A 167 3.57 4.73 -21.48
CA ASP A 167 4.75 4.76 -22.34
C ASP A 167 5.92 3.99 -21.72
N ALA A 168 6.16 4.17 -20.43
CA ALA A 168 7.24 3.50 -19.72
C ALA A 168 7.03 1.97 -19.66
N VAL A 169 5.83 1.49 -19.31
CA VAL A 169 5.57 0.06 -19.17
C VAL A 169 5.59 -0.66 -20.50
N ARG A 170 5.18 0.01 -21.58
CA ARG A 170 5.28 -0.54 -22.95
C ARG A 170 6.73 -0.75 -23.39
N GLY A 171 7.66 0.08 -22.91
CA GLY A 171 9.10 -0.09 -23.16
C GLY A 171 9.78 -1.11 -22.24
N ILE A 172 9.33 -1.23 -21.00
CA ILE A 172 9.97 -2.06 -19.97
C ILE A 172 9.49 -3.52 -20.04
N LEU A 173 8.17 -3.74 -20.03
CA LEU A 173 7.57 -5.07 -19.85
C LEU A 173 8.04 -6.13 -20.87
N PRO A 174 8.26 -5.80 -22.16
CA PRO A 174 8.77 -6.77 -23.12
C PRO A 174 10.14 -7.37 -22.76
N ASN A 175 10.95 -6.69 -21.97
CA ASN A 175 12.26 -7.17 -21.52
C ASN A 175 12.15 -8.15 -20.33
N TYR A 176 10.95 -8.35 -19.78
CA TYR A 176 10.70 -9.16 -18.60
C TYR A 176 9.60 -10.20 -18.86
N PRO A 177 9.88 -11.28 -19.62
CA PRO A 177 8.88 -12.31 -19.92
C PRO A 177 8.34 -13.03 -18.67
N GLN A 178 9.04 -12.92 -17.54
CA GLN A 178 8.61 -13.44 -16.24
C GLN A 178 7.71 -12.48 -15.46
N ALA A 179 7.38 -11.31 -16.02
CA ALA A 179 6.48 -10.33 -15.42
C ALA A 179 5.19 -10.18 -16.24
N LYS A 180 4.10 -9.88 -15.55
CA LYS A 180 2.81 -9.51 -16.12
C LYS A 180 2.29 -8.24 -15.49
N LEU A 181 1.55 -7.45 -16.26
CA LEU A 181 0.80 -6.29 -15.78
C LEU A 181 -0.69 -6.66 -15.66
N ILE A 182 -1.30 -6.30 -14.55
CA ILE A 182 -2.74 -6.37 -14.30
C ILE A 182 -3.24 -4.96 -14.08
N PHE A 183 -4.24 -4.55 -14.88
CA PHE A 183 -4.82 -3.21 -14.76
C PHE A 183 -6.07 -3.25 -13.88
N LYS A 184 -6.18 -2.26 -13.02
CA LYS A 184 -7.33 -2.00 -12.15
C LYS A 184 -7.79 -0.56 -12.33
N ASP A 185 -9.08 -0.37 -12.63
CA ASP A 185 -9.64 0.98 -12.76
C ASP A 185 -9.64 1.72 -11.43
N PHE A 186 -9.17 2.95 -11.46
CA PHE A 186 -9.21 3.87 -10.32
C PHE A 186 -9.49 5.30 -10.78
N PRO A 187 -10.69 5.55 -11.38
CA PRO A 187 -11.06 6.89 -11.84
C PRO A 187 -11.18 7.86 -10.66
N ILE A 188 -10.53 9.02 -10.75
CA ILE A 188 -10.60 10.09 -9.74
C ILE A 188 -11.63 11.12 -10.20
N ASP A 189 -12.90 10.77 -10.10
CA ASP A 189 -14.04 11.52 -10.64
C ASP A 189 -14.08 12.99 -10.21
N GLN A 190 -13.47 13.35 -9.06
CA GLN A 190 -13.47 14.69 -8.51
C GLN A 190 -12.65 15.69 -9.33
N ILE A 191 -11.61 15.21 -10.00
CA ILE A 191 -10.66 16.04 -10.76
C ILE A 191 -10.53 15.63 -12.23
N HIS A 192 -11.05 14.45 -12.59
CA HIS A 192 -10.94 13.84 -13.91
C HIS A 192 -12.37 13.56 -14.47
N PRO A 193 -13.00 14.54 -15.15
CA PRO A 193 -14.42 14.48 -15.50
C PRO A 193 -14.80 13.40 -16.52
N TRP A 194 -13.85 12.87 -17.31
CA TRP A 194 -14.14 11.80 -18.27
C TRP A 194 -13.48 10.45 -17.89
N ALA A 195 -12.74 10.37 -16.80
CA ALA A 195 -12.05 9.17 -16.36
C ALA A 195 -12.99 7.96 -16.23
N ARG A 196 -14.17 8.18 -15.62
CA ARG A 196 -15.18 7.12 -15.45
C ARG A 196 -15.71 6.60 -16.79
N THR A 197 -15.95 7.49 -17.75
CA THR A 197 -16.39 7.09 -19.10
C THR A 197 -15.35 6.20 -19.78
N ALA A 198 -14.07 6.53 -19.64
CA ALA A 198 -12.99 5.74 -20.19
C ALA A 198 -12.80 4.39 -19.44
N ALA A 199 -12.96 4.36 -18.12
CA ALA A 199 -12.94 3.13 -17.34
C ALA A 199 -14.05 2.17 -17.75
N LEU A 200 -15.29 2.65 -17.93
CA LEU A 200 -16.41 1.86 -18.47
C LEU A 200 -16.09 1.34 -19.87
N ALA A 201 -15.50 2.17 -20.73
CA ALA A 201 -15.09 1.78 -22.07
C ALA A 201 -14.04 0.66 -22.06
N GLY A 202 -13.04 0.75 -21.19
CA GLY A 202 -12.07 -0.31 -20.96
C GLY A 202 -12.73 -1.63 -20.54
N ARG A 203 -13.67 -1.58 -19.59
CA ARG A 203 -14.42 -2.77 -19.15
C ARG A 203 -15.23 -3.37 -20.28
N CYS A 204 -15.92 -2.54 -21.06
CA CYS A 204 -16.71 -3.02 -22.21
C CYS A 204 -15.84 -3.66 -23.30
N ALA A 205 -14.66 -3.13 -23.53
CA ALA A 205 -13.69 -3.77 -24.42
C ALA A 205 -13.24 -5.14 -23.88
N TYR A 206 -12.91 -5.22 -22.60
CA TYR A 206 -12.49 -6.45 -21.94
C TYR A 206 -13.56 -7.54 -21.97
N GLN A 207 -14.83 -7.18 -21.76
CA GLN A 207 -15.96 -8.11 -21.76
C GLN A 207 -16.20 -8.72 -23.14
N GLN A 208 -15.92 -7.99 -24.23
CA GLN A 208 -16.04 -8.53 -25.59
C GLN A 208 -14.83 -9.38 -25.98
N ASP A 209 -13.61 -8.87 -25.72
CA ASP A 209 -12.35 -9.56 -25.97
C ASP A 209 -11.27 -9.02 -25.01
N PRO A 210 -10.70 -9.87 -24.14
CA PRO A 210 -9.61 -9.45 -23.24
C PRO A 210 -8.41 -8.81 -23.95
N LYS A 211 -8.13 -9.16 -25.22
CA LYS A 211 -7.06 -8.53 -26.01
C LYS A 211 -7.46 -7.14 -26.50
N ALA A 212 -8.74 -6.91 -26.77
CA ALA A 212 -9.24 -5.61 -27.20
C ALA A 212 -9.14 -4.57 -26.09
N PHE A 213 -9.16 -4.98 -24.80
CA PHE A 213 -8.88 -4.07 -23.70
C PHE A 213 -7.55 -3.33 -23.89
N TRP A 214 -6.47 -4.06 -24.20
CA TRP A 214 -5.15 -3.46 -24.35
C TRP A 214 -5.03 -2.55 -25.56
N LYS A 215 -5.78 -2.85 -26.63
CA LYS A 215 -5.88 -1.93 -27.77
C LYS A 215 -6.65 -0.66 -27.40
N MET A 216 -7.72 -0.80 -26.60
CA MET A 216 -8.47 0.34 -26.08
C MET A 216 -7.63 1.17 -25.11
N TYR A 217 -6.88 0.52 -24.22
CA TYR A 217 -5.93 1.11 -23.30
C TYR A 217 -4.90 2.00 -24.04
N ASP A 218 -4.28 1.46 -25.09
CA ASP A 218 -3.34 2.22 -25.92
C ASP A 218 -4.04 3.40 -26.63
N LEU A 219 -5.19 3.16 -27.26
CA LEU A 219 -5.92 4.21 -27.97
C LEU A 219 -6.34 5.38 -27.07
N ILE A 220 -6.73 5.11 -25.83
CA ILE A 220 -7.13 6.15 -24.89
C ILE A 220 -5.91 6.97 -24.46
N TYR A 221 -4.81 6.34 -24.04
CA TYR A 221 -3.63 7.07 -23.58
C TYR A 221 -2.92 7.80 -24.72
N ASP A 222 -2.80 7.19 -25.91
CA ASP A 222 -2.17 7.83 -27.08
C ASP A 222 -2.93 9.07 -27.55
N ASN A 223 -4.25 9.13 -27.30
CA ASN A 223 -5.11 10.24 -27.72
C ASN A 223 -5.64 11.06 -26.55
N GLN A 224 -5.05 10.96 -25.35
CA GLN A 224 -5.54 11.60 -24.13
C GLN A 224 -5.79 13.10 -24.30
N ASP A 225 -4.89 13.81 -24.99
CA ASP A 225 -4.98 15.25 -25.26
C ASP A 225 -6.17 15.65 -26.18
N LEU A 226 -6.77 14.67 -26.88
CA LEU A 226 -7.89 14.87 -27.79
C LEU A 226 -9.24 14.55 -27.15
N ILE A 227 -9.24 14.14 -25.87
CA ILE A 227 -10.42 13.75 -25.11
C ILE A 227 -10.78 14.83 -24.12
N SER A 228 -12.06 15.14 -24.01
CA SER A 228 -12.64 16.08 -23.07
C SER A 228 -13.96 15.54 -22.53
N ALA A 229 -14.46 16.10 -21.44
CA ALA A 229 -15.77 15.72 -20.91
C ALA A 229 -16.91 15.81 -21.95
N ALA A 230 -16.79 16.76 -22.88
CA ALA A 230 -17.81 16.98 -23.92
C ALA A 230 -17.80 15.92 -25.03
N ASN A 231 -16.64 15.32 -25.34
CA ASN A 231 -16.49 14.38 -26.46
C ASN A 231 -16.09 12.95 -26.05
N ALA A 232 -15.90 12.69 -24.76
CA ALA A 232 -15.40 11.40 -24.27
C ALA A 232 -16.22 10.21 -24.77
N TYR A 233 -17.54 10.31 -24.69
CA TYR A 233 -18.42 9.24 -25.17
C TYR A 233 -18.19 8.92 -26.65
N GLU A 234 -18.18 9.96 -27.51
CA GLU A 234 -17.96 9.80 -28.95
C GLU A 234 -16.57 9.22 -29.25
N LYS A 235 -15.56 9.68 -28.51
CA LYS A 235 -14.20 9.15 -28.62
C LYS A 235 -14.12 7.68 -28.24
N MET A 236 -14.78 7.24 -27.16
CA MET A 236 -14.81 5.84 -26.77
C MET A 236 -15.52 4.97 -27.81
N MET A 237 -16.58 5.48 -28.46
CA MET A 237 -17.26 4.80 -29.56
C MET A 237 -16.36 4.68 -30.80
N ASP A 238 -15.63 5.74 -31.18
CA ASP A 238 -14.63 5.69 -32.25
C ASP A 238 -13.54 4.65 -31.97
N PHE A 239 -12.98 4.69 -30.76
CA PHE A 239 -11.93 3.75 -30.35
C PHE A 239 -12.43 2.31 -30.32
N ALA A 240 -13.69 2.06 -29.93
CA ALA A 240 -14.28 0.74 -30.02
C ALA A 240 -14.29 0.20 -31.45
N GLY A 241 -14.67 1.03 -32.44
CA GLY A 241 -14.58 0.69 -33.85
C GLY A 241 -13.15 0.38 -34.30
N ARG A 242 -12.19 1.22 -33.92
CA ARG A 242 -10.75 1.04 -34.22
C ARG A 242 -10.15 -0.20 -33.52
N ALA A 243 -10.71 -0.59 -32.38
CA ALA A 243 -10.36 -1.81 -31.68
C ALA A 243 -11.03 -3.07 -32.29
N ASN A 244 -11.82 -2.94 -33.34
CA ASN A 244 -12.61 -4.01 -33.98
C ASN A 244 -13.64 -4.66 -33.06
N LEU A 245 -14.22 -3.89 -32.14
CA LEU A 245 -15.31 -4.31 -31.27
C LEU A 245 -16.66 -4.19 -31.99
N ASN A 246 -17.63 -4.97 -31.58
CA ASN A 246 -19.01 -4.74 -31.96
C ASN A 246 -19.53 -3.47 -31.26
N VAL A 247 -19.78 -2.43 -32.07
CA VAL A 247 -20.10 -1.08 -31.56
C VAL A 247 -21.47 -1.05 -30.88
N ASP A 248 -22.45 -1.82 -31.37
CA ASP A 248 -23.79 -1.87 -30.75
C ASP A 248 -23.73 -2.57 -29.37
N THR A 249 -23.03 -3.70 -29.29
CA THR A 249 -22.77 -4.40 -28.01
C THR A 249 -22.01 -3.51 -27.06
N PHE A 250 -20.98 -2.77 -27.54
CA PHE A 250 -20.19 -1.85 -26.76
C PHE A 250 -21.06 -0.70 -26.21
N LYS A 251 -21.91 -0.11 -27.02
CA LYS A 251 -22.85 0.92 -26.61
C LYS A 251 -23.79 0.44 -25.50
N GLY A 252 -24.36 -0.75 -25.65
CA GLY A 252 -25.22 -1.36 -24.62
C GLY A 252 -24.47 -1.59 -23.30
N CYS A 253 -23.20 -2.01 -23.40
CA CYS A 253 -22.34 -2.24 -22.23
C CYS A 253 -22.03 -0.95 -21.46
N LEU A 254 -21.75 0.17 -22.13
CA LEU A 254 -21.47 1.47 -21.49
C LEU A 254 -22.59 1.94 -20.56
N SER A 255 -23.84 1.57 -20.85
CA SER A 255 -25.01 1.93 -20.02
C SER A 255 -25.44 0.80 -19.07
N ASN A 256 -24.71 -0.32 -19.04
CA ASN A 256 -25.06 -1.45 -18.20
C ASN A 256 -24.64 -1.19 -16.73
N PRO A 257 -25.58 -1.25 -15.76
CA PRO A 257 -25.26 -1.10 -14.34
C PRO A 257 -24.21 -2.10 -13.82
N GLN A 258 -24.12 -3.29 -14.41
CA GLN A 258 -23.11 -4.28 -14.05
C GLN A 258 -21.69 -3.79 -14.38
N THR A 259 -21.50 -3.14 -15.53
CA THR A 259 -20.21 -2.55 -15.90
C THR A 259 -19.79 -1.45 -14.92
N THR A 260 -20.75 -0.60 -14.52
CA THR A 260 -20.52 0.41 -13.48
C THR A 260 -20.11 -0.23 -12.16
N ALA A 261 -20.81 -1.29 -11.73
CA ALA A 261 -20.49 -2.00 -10.50
C ALA A 261 -19.07 -2.62 -10.53
N GLU A 262 -18.60 -3.09 -11.69
CA GLU A 262 -17.22 -3.62 -11.85
C GLU A 262 -16.16 -2.52 -11.67
N VAL A 263 -16.37 -1.33 -12.23
CA VAL A 263 -15.48 -0.18 -12.04
C VAL A 263 -15.48 0.26 -10.56
N ASP A 264 -16.65 0.34 -9.94
CA ASP A 264 -16.79 0.72 -8.52
C ASP A 264 -16.15 -0.32 -7.59
N ALA A 265 -16.25 -1.61 -7.90
CA ALA A 265 -15.56 -2.66 -7.15
C ALA A 265 -14.04 -2.53 -7.25
N SER A 266 -13.52 -2.18 -8.44
CA SER A 266 -12.11 -1.92 -8.64
C SER A 266 -11.64 -0.71 -7.84
N LEU A 267 -12.37 0.40 -7.88
CA LEU A 267 -12.10 1.61 -7.09
C LEU A 267 -12.10 1.29 -5.59
N LYS A 268 -13.12 0.59 -5.11
CA LYS A 268 -13.22 0.16 -3.70
C LYS A 268 -12.05 -0.73 -3.28
N ASN A 269 -11.62 -1.65 -4.15
CA ASN A 269 -10.46 -2.49 -3.87
C ASN A 269 -9.17 -1.66 -3.74
N GLY A 270 -8.97 -0.66 -4.61
CA GLY A 270 -7.84 0.28 -4.49
C GLY A 270 -7.90 1.08 -3.18
N GLN A 271 -9.09 1.53 -2.76
CA GLN A 271 -9.27 2.22 -1.47
C GLN A 271 -8.92 1.34 -0.27
N LEU A 272 -9.27 0.06 -0.30
CA LEU A 272 -8.86 -0.92 0.74
C LEU A 272 -7.35 -1.11 0.80
N LEU A 273 -6.66 -0.92 -0.31
CA LEU A 273 -5.21 -0.92 -0.44
C LEU A 273 -4.61 0.47 -0.20
N GLU A 274 -5.39 1.44 0.29
CA GLU A 274 -4.96 2.82 0.55
C GLU A 274 -4.35 3.52 -0.68
N VAL A 275 -4.84 3.20 -1.87
CA VAL A 275 -4.51 3.95 -3.09
C VAL A 275 -5.16 5.32 -3.00
N ARG A 276 -4.34 6.38 -3.08
CA ARG A 276 -4.78 7.79 -2.93
C ARG A 276 -4.45 8.64 -4.15
N SER A 277 -3.68 8.10 -5.08
CA SER A 277 -3.30 8.77 -6.33
C SER A 277 -3.01 7.75 -7.42
N THR A 278 -3.06 8.20 -8.69
CA THR A 278 -2.78 7.37 -9.86
C THR A 278 -1.56 7.89 -10.63
N PRO A 279 -0.78 6.99 -11.23
CA PRO A 279 -0.83 5.55 -11.01
C PRO A 279 -0.28 5.15 -9.64
N THR A 280 -0.86 4.14 -9.03
CA THR A 280 -0.25 3.40 -7.92
C THR A 280 -0.02 1.97 -8.38
N LEU A 281 1.20 1.50 -8.23
CA LEU A 281 1.63 0.18 -8.66
C LEU A 281 1.93 -0.71 -7.46
N PHE A 282 1.79 -2.02 -7.67
CA PHE A 282 2.27 -3.02 -6.72
C PHE A 282 3.03 -4.09 -7.48
N VAL A 283 4.31 -4.25 -7.21
CA VAL A 283 5.14 -5.33 -7.76
C VAL A 283 5.24 -6.44 -6.72
N ASN A 284 4.57 -7.58 -6.94
CA ASN A 284 4.43 -8.66 -5.97
C ASN A 284 4.07 -8.15 -4.56
N GLY A 285 3.11 -7.21 -4.47
CA GLY A 285 2.65 -6.61 -3.20
C GLY A 285 3.43 -5.38 -2.74
N ARG A 286 4.62 -5.10 -3.28
CA ARG A 286 5.43 -3.91 -2.95
C ARG A 286 4.89 -2.70 -3.67
N ARG A 287 4.44 -1.69 -2.92
CA ARG A 287 3.86 -0.46 -3.46
C ARG A 287 4.92 0.44 -4.09
N LEU A 288 4.56 1.02 -5.22
CA LEU A 288 5.25 2.13 -5.87
C LEU A 288 4.20 3.17 -6.26
N THR A 289 4.32 4.39 -5.75
CA THR A 289 3.41 5.50 -6.08
C THR A 289 4.01 6.36 -7.17
N GLY A 290 3.19 6.71 -8.17
CA GLY A 290 3.64 7.48 -9.34
C GLY A 290 4.19 6.60 -10.46
N ALA A 291 4.72 7.25 -11.50
CA ALA A 291 5.16 6.64 -12.75
C ALA A 291 6.70 6.68 -12.90
N ASP A 292 7.45 6.34 -11.86
CA ASP A 292 8.91 6.27 -11.95
C ASP A 292 9.35 4.97 -12.63
N PRO A 293 9.82 5.02 -13.90
CA PRO A 293 10.23 3.83 -14.63
C PRO A 293 11.45 3.15 -14.02
N HIS A 294 12.32 3.93 -13.39
CA HIS A 294 13.56 3.42 -12.81
C HIS A 294 13.26 2.60 -11.54
N ALA A 295 12.39 3.11 -10.68
CA ALA A 295 11.93 2.39 -9.49
C ALA A 295 11.13 1.13 -9.87
N LEU A 296 10.29 1.18 -10.92
CA LEU A 296 9.60 0.01 -11.44
C LEU A 296 10.60 -1.07 -11.89
N GLN A 297 11.59 -0.68 -12.69
CA GLN A 297 12.61 -1.60 -13.17
C GLN A 297 13.41 -2.22 -12.03
N GLN A 298 13.82 -1.40 -11.05
CA GLN A 298 14.51 -1.87 -9.85
C GLN A 298 13.69 -2.92 -9.08
N TYR A 299 12.39 -2.72 -8.94
CA TYR A 299 11.52 -3.68 -8.24
C TYR A 299 11.37 -4.98 -9.02
N ILE A 300 11.23 -4.91 -10.35
CA ILE A 300 11.18 -6.11 -11.20
C ILE A 300 12.52 -6.86 -11.13
N ASP A 301 13.66 -6.17 -11.25
CA ASP A 301 14.99 -6.77 -11.18
C ASP A 301 15.24 -7.47 -9.84
N TYR A 302 14.78 -6.88 -8.73
CA TYR A 302 14.83 -7.49 -7.41
C TYR A 302 14.06 -8.81 -7.37
N GLU A 303 12.83 -8.85 -7.89
CA GLU A 303 12.03 -10.06 -7.93
C GLU A 303 12.63 -11.11 -8.88
N VAL A 304 13.20 -10.70 -10.01
CA VAL A 304 13.95 -11.60 -10.92
C VAL A 304 15.14 -12.25 -10.21
N ALA A 305 15.91 -11.46 -9.46
CA ALA A 305 17.06 -11.99 -8.70
C ALA A 305 16.60 -12.99 -7.63
N LYS A 306 15.50 -12.72 -6.96
CA LYS A 306 14.88 -13.61 -5.96
C LYS A 306 14.45 -14.95 -6.59
N LEU A 307 13.81 -14.93 -7.76
CA LEU A 307 13.44 -16.16 -8.49
C LEU A 307 14.66 -17.00 -8.86
N LYS A 308 15.74 -16.37 -9.33
CA LYS A 308 17.00 -17.07 -9.66
C LYS A 308 17.68 -17.69 -8.43
N ALA A 309 17.54 -17.06 -7.25
CA ALA A 309 18.10 -17.59 -6.00
C ALA A 309 17.33 -18.82 -5.50
N VAL A 310 16.00 -18.85 -5.65
CA VAL A 310 15.16 -20.00 -5.27
C VAL A 310 15.38 -21.19 -6.21
N GLY A 311 15.52 -20.96 -7.52
CA GLY A 311 15.76 -22.03 -8.50
C GLY A 311 17.16 -22.69 -8.44
N LYS A 312 18.06 -22.19 -7.58
CA LYS A 312 19.39 -22.74 -7.35
C LYS A 312 19.47 -23.66 -6.11
N LYS A 313 18.40 -23.80 -5.36
CA LYS A 313 18.27 -24.73 -4.22
C LYS A 313 17.56 -26.01 -4.65
#